data_e442d67055b375ac284541abdb1916ea
#
_entry.id   e442d67055b375ac284541abdb1916ea
#
_cell.length_a   1.000
_cell.length_b   1.000
_cell.length_c   1.000
_cell.angle_alpha   90.00
_cell.angle_beta   90.00
_cell.angle_gamma   90.00
#
_symmetry.space_group_name_H-M   'P 1'
#
loop_
_entity.id
_entity.type
_entity.pdbx_description
1 polymer ?
#
loop_
_entity_poly.entity_id
_entity_poly.type
_entity_poly.pdbx_seq_one_letter_code
_entity_poly.pdbx_strand_id
1 'polypeptide(L)'
;TPKELDERCIAVICSLKATPETVKAVETANAAGAITIAMTGNMQTGMAKVGQYVVTYSNGDHQDYSDSNQANALRIGFEVLHQFENWDKYEKAMEAYQYIDEIVSEGKKNCLPAAQAWAEKVEHEPVFYVLASGPNYGVAYSMCCCHFMEMQWRHAVCLHTGEYFHGPFETTDKKLPMILLMSEGRTRALDERCL
;
A
#
# COMPACT_ATOMS: atom_id res chain seq x y z
N THR A 1 15.94 5.21 11.65
CA THR A 1 14.96 5.62 12.69
C THR A 1 14.71 7.12 12.54
N PRO A 2 13.44 7.57 12.54
CA PRO A 2 13.13 9.00 12.54
C PRO A 2 13.75 9.70 13.75
N LYS A 3 14.23 10.94 13.56
CA LYS A 3 14.87 11.70 14.63
C LYS A 3 13.87 12.15 15.71
N GLU A 4 12.61 12.27 15.33
CA GLU A 4 11.50 12.74 16.16
C GLU A 4 10.77 11.60 16.89
N LEU A 5 11.30 10.38 16.84
CA LEU A 5 10.69 9.22 17.51
C LEU A 5 10.88 9.33 19.03
N ASP A 6 9.78 9.48 19.75
CA ASP A 6 9.73 9.63 21.20
C ASP A 6 8.42 9.07 21.80
N GLU A 7 8.17 9.33 23.07
CA GLU A 7 6.98 8.86 23.80
C GLU A 7 5.65 9.43 23.29
N ARG A 8 5.66 10.41 22.41
CA ARG A 8 4.45 10.98 21.76
C ARG A 8 4.06 10.24 20.49
N CYS A 9 4.85 9.24 20.09
CA CYS A 9 4.66 8.53 18.84
C CYS A 9 3.94 7.20 19.03
N ILE A 10 3.13 6.85 18.02
CA ILE A 10 2.65 5.49 17.79
C ILE A 10 3.42 4.94 16.59
N ALA A 11 4.19 3.89 16.80
CA ALA A 11 4.97 3.22 15.76
C ALA A 11 4.25 1.96 15.29
N VAL A 12 3.68 2.01 14.07
CA VAL A 12 3.08 0.84 13.43
C VAL A 12 4.14 0.20 12.53
N ILE A 13 4.54 -1.03 12.85
CA ILE A 13 5.62 -1.73 12.15
C ILE A 13 5.06 -3.04 11.60
N CYS A 14 5.21 -3.25 10.29
CA CYS A 14 4.57 -4.34 9.57
C CYS A 14 5.60 -5.26 8.91
N SER A 15 5.55 -6.56 9.21
CA SER A 15 6.28 -7.60 8.49
C SER A 15 5.65 -8.97 8.73
N LEU A 16 5.25 -9.66 7.66
CA LEU A 16 4.59 -10.97 7.73
C LEU A 16 5.42 -12.00 8.51
N LYS A 17 6.72 -12.08 8.21
CA LYS A 17 7.66 -13.06 8.78
C LYS A 17 8.57 -12.46 9.86
N ALA A 18 8.41 -11.19 10.18
CA ALA A 18 9.24 -10.47 11.16
C ALA A 18 10.74 -10.60 10.87
N THR A 19 11.21 -9.97 9.81
CA THR A 19 12.64 -9.94 9.49
C THR A 19 13.44 -9.32 10.64
N PRO A 20 14.74 -9.65 10.81
CA PRO A 20 15.57 -9.10 11.89
C PRO A 20 15.54 -7.57 11.97
N GLU A 21 15.49 -6.90 10.82
CA GLU A 21 15.45 -5.44 10.72
C GLU A 21 14.14 -4.89 11.30
N THR A 22 13.00 -5.57 11.05
CA THR A 22 11.70 -5.13 11.57
C THR A 22 11.56 -5.42 13.06
N VAL A 23 12.12 -6.53 13.57
CA VAL A 23 12.23 -6.78 15.02
C VAL A 23 13.04 -5.65 15.67
N LYS A 24 14.20 -5.31 15.08
CA LYS A 24 15.03 -4.23 15.57
C LYS A 24 14.35 -2.87 15.54
N ALA A 25 13.50 -2.62 14.54
CA ALA A 25 12.69 -1.40 14.46
C ALA A 25 11.71 -1.30 15.63
N VAL A 26 11.03 -2.40 16.01
CA VAL A 26 10.14 -2.43 17.18
C VAL A 26 10.92 -2.19 18.47
N GLU A 27 12.03 -2.86 18.68
CA GLU A 27 12.91 -2.65 19.83
C GLU A 27 13.39 -1.20 19.95
N THR A 28 13.76 -0.60 18.82
CA THR A 28 14.23 0.80 18.76
C THR A 28 13.09 1.77 19.12
N ALA A 29 11.88 1.53 18.64
CA ALA A 29 10.71 2.34 18.97
C ALA A 29 10.34 2.21 20.45
N ASN A 30 10.38 1.00 21.02
CA ASN A 30 10.19 0.78 22.44
C ASN A 30 11.23 1.53 23.28
N ALA A 31 12.50 1.47 22.88
CA ALA A 31 13.59 2.17 23.59
C ALA A 31 13.46 3.70 23.55
N ALA A 32 12.81 4.24 22.53
CA ALA A 32 12.47 5.66 22.40
C ALA A 32 11.22 6.07 23.20
N GLY A 33 10.54 5.12 23.86
CA GLY A 33 9.32 5.36 24.61
C GLY A 33 8.03 5.38 23.77
N ALA A 34 8.11 5.14 22.47
CA ALA A 34 6.93 5.12 21.60
C ALA A 34 6.02 3.92 21.89
N ILE A 35 4.71 4.11 21.68
CA ILE A 35 3.76 3.00 21.66
C ILE A 35 4.00 2.20 20.37
N THR A 36 4.18 0.88 20.49
CA THR A 36 4.42 0.02 19.32
C THR A 36 3.24 -0.89 19.01
N ILE A 37 2.84 -0.89 17.74
CA ILE A 37 1.87 -1.83 17.18
C ILE A 37 2.61 -2.70 16.15
N ALA A 38 2.90 -3.95 16.52
CA ALA A 38 3.57 -4.91 15.66
C ALA A 38 2.52 -5.65 14.80
N MET A 39 2.51 -5.37 13.50
CA MET A 39 1.66 -6.09 12.55
C MET A 39 2.47 -7.25 11.94
N THR A 40 2.03 -8.49 12.17
CA THR A 40 2.81 -9.68 11.77
C THR A 40 1.91 -10.89 11.48
N GLY A 41 2.47 -11.94 10.85
CA GLY A 41 1.68 -13.09 10.41
C GLY A 41 1.17 -14.01 11.53
N ASN A 42 1.83 -14.04 12.67
CA ASN A 42 1.39 -14.83 13.81
C ASN A 42 2.07 -14.41 15.12
N MET A 43 1.56 -14.92 16.23
CA MET A 43 2.02 -14.60 17.59
C MET A 43 3.40 -15.19 17.96
N GLN A 44 3.97 -16.09 17.15
CA GLN A 44 5.27 -16.70 17.42
C GLN A 44 6.44 -15.94 16.81
N THR A 45 6.17 -14.93 16.00
CA THR A 45 7.21 -14.11 15.35
C THR A 45 8.03 -13.30 16.36
N GLY A 46 9.23 -12.91 15.96
CA GLY A 46 10.09 -12.03 16.76
C GLY A 46 9.43 -10.69 17.10
N MET A 47 8.71 -10.10 16.13
CA MET A 47 7.98 -8.85 16.35
C MET A 47 6.86 -8.97 17.38
N ALA A 48 6.10 -10.09 17.36
CA ALA A 48 5.04 -10.32 18.32
C ALA A 48 5.55 -10.45 19.77
N LYS A 49 6.80 -10.91 19.93
CA LYS A 49 7.42 -11.05 21.26
C LYS A 49 7.90 -9.74 21.87
N VAL A 50 8.19 -8.76 21.05
CA VAL A 50 8.77 -7.48 21.50
C VAL A 50 7.81 -6.29 21.34
N GLY A 51 6.75 -6.40 20.53
CA GLY A 51 5.73 -5.37 20.38
C GLY A 51 4.84 -5.24 21.59
N GLN A 52 4.45 -4.01 21.94
CA GLN A 52 3.50 -3.76 23.04
C GLN A 52 2.09 -4.22 22.67
N TYR A 53 1.69 -3.94 21.43
CA TYR A 53 0.44 -4.41 20.83
C TYR A 53 0.75 -5.22 19.58
N VAL A 54 -0.03 -6.26 19.35
CA VAL A 54 0.17 -7.16 18.21
C VAL A 54 -1.11 -7.27 17.41
N VAL A 55 -1.01 -7.04 16.12
CA VAL A 55 -2.07 -7.27 15.13
C VAL A 55 -1.59 -8.37 14.20
N THR A 56 -2.26 -9.50 14.20
CA THR A 56 -1.98 -10.57 13.23
C THR A 56 -2.75 -10.32 11.96
N TYR A 57 -2.09 -10.56 10.83
CA TYR A 57 -2.70 -10.44 9.51
C TYR A 57 -2.25 -11.58 8.62
N SER A 58 -2.92 -11.72 7.51
CA SER A 58 -2.68 -12.80 6.60
C SER A 58 -2.68 -12.26 5.16
N ASN A 59 -1.81 -12.81 4.32
CA ASN A 59 -1.76 -12.53 2.90
C ASN A 59 -1.78 -13.85 2.15
N GLY A 60 -2.77 -14.08 1.30
CA GLY A 60 -2.87 -15.29 0.51
C GLY A 60 -4.07 -15.26 -0.43
N ASP A 61 -4.05 -16.15 -1.42
CA ASP A 61 -5.05 -16.18 -2.50
C ASP A 61 -6.47 -16.57 -2.04
N HIS A 62 -6.59 -17.12 -0.83
CA HIS A 62 -7.87 -17.61 -0.27
C HIS A 62 -8.32 -16.82 0.96
N GLN A 63 -7.78 -15.63 1.16
CA GLN A 63 -8.09 -14.84 2.33
C GLN A 63 -8.86 -13.59 1.95
N ASP A 64 -9.74 -13.21 2.87
CA ASP A 64 -10.49 -11.97 2.75
C ASP A 64 -9.55 -10.77 2.80
N TYR A 65 -9.83 -9.75 2.02
CA TYR A 65 -8.99 -8.55 1.98
C TYR A 65 -8.95 -7.85 3.34
N SER A 66 -10.03 -7.94 4.11
CA SER A 66 -10.11 -7.41 5.48
C SER A 66 -9.05 -7.97 6.43
N ASP A 67 -8.52 -9.16 6.15
CA ASP A 67 -7.43 -9.78 6.92
C ASP A 67 -6.03 -9.34 6.47
N SER A 68 -5.94 -8.58 5.38
CA SER A 68 -4.66 -8.12 4.84
C SER A 68 -3.98 -7.06 5.72
N ASN A 69 -2.67 -6.88 5.54
CA ASN A 69 -1.93 -5.81 6.20
C ASN A 69 -2.44 -4.43 5.81
N GLN A 70 -2.82 -4.21 4.54
CA GLN A 70 -3.33 -2.93 4.06
C GLN A 70 -4.66 -2.58 4.75
N ALA A 71 -5.60 -3.53 4.81
CA ALA A 71 -6.89 -3.32 5.45
C ALA A 71 -6.74 -3.06 6.95
N ASN A 72 -5.90 -3.83 7.64
CA ASN A 72 -5.63 -3.62 9.07
C ASN A 72 -4.93 -2.28 9.34
N ALA A 73 -3.97 -1.88 8.50
CA ALA A 73 -3.33 -0.57 8.63
C ALA A 73 -4.32 0.59 8.43
N LEU A 74 -5.22 0.46 7.44
CA LEU A 74 -6.29 1.43 7.20
C LEU A 74 -7.21 1.57 8.42
N ARG A 75 -7.61 0.43 9.01
CA ARG A 75 -8.46 0.41 10.20
C ARG A 75 -7.78 1.05 11.40
N ILE A 76 -6.50 0.77 11.63
CA ILE A 76 -5.71 1.45 12.68
C ILE A 76 -5.71 2.97 12.42
N GLY A 77 -5.54 3.41 11.18
CA GLY A 77 -5.61 4.84 10.82
C GLY A 77 -6.96 5.47 11.14
N PHE A 78 -8.07 4.79 10.87
CA PHE A 78 -9.42 5.27 11.22
C PHE A 78 -9.62 5.37 12.74
N GLU A 79 -9.13 4.40 13.51
CA GLU A 79 -9.18 4.43 14.96
C GLU A 79 -8.37 5.60 15.54
N VAL A 80 -7.17 5.84 15.02
CA VAL A 80 -6.35 6.98 15.45
C VAL A 80 -7.06 8.31 15.18
N LEU A 81 -7.60 8.50 13.97
CA LEU A 81 -8.35 9.71 13.64
C LEU A 81 -9.59 9.90 14.53
N HIS A 82 -10.30 8.80 14.82
CA HIS A 82 -11.48 8.85 15.67
C HIS A 82 -11.13 9.24 17.11
N GLN A 83 -10.12 8.60 17.68
CA GLN A 83 -9.77 8.78 19.09
C GLN A 83 -9.05 10.10 19.38
N PHE A 84 -8.22 10.60 18.44
CA PHE A 84 -7.43 11.81 18.66
C PHE A 84 -8.04 13.07 18.05
N GLU A 85 -8.79 12.94 16.96
CA GLU A 85 -9.34 14.09 16.24
C GLU A 85 -10.88 14.12 16.23
N ASN A 86 -11.53 13.14 16.87
CA ASN A 86 -12.99 13.01 16.87
C ASN A 86 -13.57 13.10 15.45
N TRP A 87 -12.96 12.33 14.52
CA TRP A 87 -13.26 12.38 13.08
C TRP A 87 -14.74 12.06 12.80
N ASP A 88 -15.43 13.00 12.21
CA ASP A 88 -16.89 12.99 11.98
C ASP A 88 -17.36 11.93 10.97
N LYS A 89 -16.42 11.38 10.16
CA LYS A 89 -16.73 10.36 9.14
C LYS A 89 -16.44 8.93 9.59
N TYR A 90 -16.07 8.73 10.86
CA TYR A 90 -15.65 7.42 11.37
C TYR A 90 -16.72 6.35 11.16
N GLU A 91 -17.97 6.60 11.59
CA GLU A 91 -19.07 5.64 11.45
C GLU A 91 -19.30 5.24 10.00
N LYS A 92 -19.28 6.23 9.10
CA LYS A 92 -19.44 5.99 7.65
C LYS A 92 -18.26 5.19 7.07
N ALA A 93 -17.04 5.43 7.53
CA ALA A 93 -15.88 4.68 7.11
C ALA A 93 -15.94 3.23 7.60
N MET A 94 -16.39 3.00 8.83
CA MET A 94 -16.56 1.66 9.39
C MET A 94 -17.70 0.89 8.73
N GLU A 95 -18.80 1.57 8.37
CA GLU A 95 -19.86 0.99 7.53
C GLU A 95 -19.31 0.53 6.17
N ALA A 96 -18.58 1.40 5.48
CA ALA A 96 -17.98 1.06 4.18
C ALA A 96 -16.96 -0.10 4.31
N TYR A 97 -16.22 -0.16 5.40
CA TYR A 97 -15.25 -1.21 5.65
C TYR A 97 -15.89 -2.60 5.75
N GLN A 98 -17.13 -2.72 6.19
CA GLN A 98 -17.84 -4.00 6.24
C GLN A 98 -18.03 -4.66 4.87
N TYR A 99 -17.99 -3.86 3.80
CA TYR A 99 -18.16 -4.34 2.42
C TYR A 99 -16.83 -4.48 1.67
N ILE A 100 -15.69 -4.29 2.33
CA ILE A 100 -14.39 -4.21 1.66
C ILE A 100 -14.03 -5.50 0.91
N ASP A 101 -14.40 -6.65 1.46
CA ASP A 101 -14.12 -7.97 0.84
C ASP A 101 -14.94 -8.18 -0.42
N GLU A 102 -16.22 -7.82 -0.39
CA GLU A 102 -17.12 -7.87 -1.55
C GLU A 102 -16.62 -6.93 -2.65
N ILE A 103 -16.33 -5.68 -2.30
CA ILE A 103 -15.83 -4.65 -3.25
C ILE A 103 -14.53 -5.11 -3.91
N VAL A 104 -13.58 -5.63 -3.15
CA VAL A 104 -12.30 -6.12 -3.69
C VAL A 104 -12.51 -7.37 -4.56
N SER A 105 -13.36 -8.30 -4.12
CA SER A 105 -13.67 -9.51 -4.89
C SER A 105 -14.33 -9.18 -6.23
N GLU A 106 -15.32 -8.30 -6.24
CA GLU A 106 -15.97 -7.84 -7.47
C GLU A 106 -15.00 -7.04 -8.36
N GLY A 107 -14.23 -6.14 -7.78
CA GLY A 107 -13.21 -5.39 -8.50
C GLY A 107 -12.23 -6.32 -9.23
N LYS A 108 -11.73 -7.35 -8.57
CA LYS A 108 -10.87 -8.38 -9.18
C LYS A 108 -11.55 -9.07 -10.37
N LYS A 109 -12.78 -9.52 -10.21
CA LYS A 109 -13.55 -10.18 -11.29
C LYS A 109 -13.74 -9.27 -12.51
N ASN A 110 -14.09 -8.02 -12.25
CA ASN A 110 -14.40 -7.05 -13.30
C ASN A 110 -13.13 -6.60 -14.07
N CYS A 111 -12.01 -6.47 -13.38
CA CYS A 111 -10.75 -6.01 -13.98
C CYS A 111 -9.97 -7.15 -14.67
N LEU A 112 -10.13 -8.40 -14.24
CA LEU A 112 -9.30 -9.52 -14.68
C LEU A 112 -9.26 -9.72 -16.20
N PRO A 113 -10.38 -9.72 -16.96
CA PRO A 113 -10.34 -9.92 -18.40
C PRO A 113 -9.54 -8.84 -19.14
N ALA A 114 -9.73 -7.59 -18.74
CA ALA A 114 -9.01 -6.47 -19.33
C ALA A 114 -7.51 -6.49 -18.98
N ALA A 115 -7.18 -6.84 -17.74
CA ALA A 115 -5.81 -6.98 -17.28
C ALA A 115 -5.08 -8.11 -18.01
N GLN A 116 -5.72 -9.26 -18.21
CA GLN A 116 -5.16 -10.38 -18.97
C GLN A 116 -4.91 -10.01 -20.43
N ALA A 117 -5.90 -9.44 -21.10
CA ALA A 117 -5.76 -9.01 -22.48
C ALA A 117 -4.68 -7.92 -22.68
N TRP A 118 -4.49 -7.05 -21.70
CA TRP A 118 -3.40 -6.08 -21.70
C TRP A 118 -2.05 -6.76 -21.46
N ALA A 119 -1.94 -7.65 -20.48
CA ALA A 119 -0.72 -8.36 -20.16
C ALA A 119 -0.18 -9.16 -21.35
N GLU A 120 -1.03 -9.87 -22.10
CA GLU A 120 -0.67 -10.60 -23.31
C GLU A 120 -0.05 -9.69 -24.40
N LYS A 121 -0.50 -8.43 -24.49
CA LYS A 121 0.04 -7.47 -25.47
C LYS A 121 1.41 -6.94 -25.09
N VAL A 122 1.72 -6.90 -23.80
CA VAL A 122 2.93 -6.22 -23.29
C VAL A 122 3.91 -7.16 -22.62
N GLU A 123 3.68 -8.46 -22.64
CA GLU A 123 4.50 -9.46 -21.95
C GLU A 123 5.98 -9.47 -22.31
N HIS A 124 6.32 -9.00 -23.53
CA HIS A 124 7.70 -8.94 -24.02
C HIS A 124 8.35 -7.56 -23.86
N GLU A 125 7.60 -6.55 -23.40
CA GLU A 125 8.13 -5.20 -23.23
C GLU A 125 9.09 -5.15 -22.03
N PRO A 126 10.26 -4.51 -22.19
CA PRO A 126 11.29 -4.56 -21.15
C PRO A 126 11.06 -3.58 -20.01
N VAL A 127 10.26 -2.53 -20.22
CA VAL A 127 10.06 -1.44 -19.26
C VAL A 127 8.58 -1.07 -19.16
N PHE A 128 8.12 -0.80 -17.96
CA PHE A 128 6.75 -0.39 -17.65
C PHE A 128 6.75 0.92 -16.88
N TYR A 129 5.83 1.83 -17.20
CA TYR A 129 5.57 3.02 -16.38
C TYR A 129 4.26 2.85 -15.62
N VAL A 130 4.30 3.13 -14.32
CA VAL A 130 3.11 3.16 -13.47
C VAL A 130 2.97 4.57 -12.90
N LEU A 131 1.92 5.25 -13.31
CA LEU A 131 1.63 6.62 -12.95
C LEU A 131 0.53 6.67 -11.90
N ALA A 132 0.70 7.49 -10.89
CA ALA A 132 -0.32 7.72 -9.89
C ALA A 132 -0.09 9.02 -9.13
N SER A 133 -1.10 9.46 -8.38
CA SER A 133 -0.99 10.52 -7.41
C SER A 133 -1.77 10.19 -6.12
N GLY A 134 -1.64 11.06 -5.12
CA GLY A 134 -2.37 10.90 -3.85
C GLY A 134 -2.19 9.50 -3.23
N PRO A 135 -3.27 8.91 -2.69
CA PRO A 135 -3.21 7.59 -2.05
C PRO A 135 -2.72 6.48 -2.98
N ASN A 136 -3.01 6.57 -4.28
CA ASN A 136 -2.63 5.57 -5.26
C ASN A 136 -1.12 5.57 -5.58
N TYR A 137 -0.37 6.61 -5.21
CA TYR A 137 1.08 6.64 -5.45
C TYR A 137 1.81 5.52 -4.68
N GLY A 138 1.41 5.24 -3.44
CA GLY A 138 1.96 4.10 -2.68
C GLY A 138 1.65 2.75 -3.33
N VAL A 139 0.47 2.61 -3.94
CA VAL A 139 0.08 1.41 -4.70
C VAL A 139 0.95 1.26 -5.95
N ALA A 140 1.14 2.35 -6.72
CA ALA A 140 2.01 2.36 -7.90
C ALA A 140 3.46 1.99 -7.54
N TYR A 141 3.98 2.53 -6.44
CA TYR A 141 5.31 2.19 -5.93
C TYR A 141 5.42 0.68 -5.61
N SER A 142 4.48 0.14 -4.85
CA SER A 142 4.44 -1.30 -4.53
C SER A 142 4.32 -2.15 -5.79
N MET A 143 3.50 -1.73 -6.76
CA MET A 143 3.33 -2.42 -8.03
C MET A 143 4.64 -2.49 -8.81
N CYS A 144 5.40 -1.40 -8.88
CA CYS A 144 6.70 -1.38 -9.54
C CYS A 144 7.73 -2.25 -8.80
N CYS A 145 7.90 -2.03 -7.50
CA CYS A 145 8.97 -2.70 -6.74
C CYS A 145 8.67 -4.18 -6.51
N CYS A 146 7.46 -4.51 -6.05
CA CYS A 146 7.14 -5.87 -5.63
C CYS A 146 6.58 -6.72 -6.78
N HIS A 147 5.62 -6.18 -7.55
CA HIS A 147 4.96 -7.01 -8.57
C HIS A 147 5.77 -7.08 -9.88
N PHE A 148 6.25 -5.96 -10.40
CA PHE A 148 7.03 -6.00 -11.64
C PHE A 148 8.48 -6.42 -11.42
N MET A 149 9.23 -5.73 -10.54
CA MET A 149 10.66 -6.02 -10.40
C MET A 149 10.94 -7.30 -9.62
N GLU A 150 10.35 -7.48 -8.45
CA GLU A 150 10.63 -8.63 -7.59
C GLU A 150 10.01 -9.92 -8.13
N MET A 151 8.72 -9.89 -8.49
CA MET A 151 7.97 -11.10 -8.88
C MET A 151 8.10 -11.43 -10.37
N GLN A 152 8.10 -10.43 -11.25
CA GLN A 152 8.08 -10.62 -12.71
C GLN A 152 9.43 -10.37 -13.39
N TRP A 153 10.42 -9.86 -12.65
CA TRP A 153 11.75 -9.50 -13.15
C TRP A 153 11.70 -8.54 -14.34
N ARG A 154 10.76 -7.62 -14.30
CA ARG A 154 10.56 -6.56 -15.30
C ARG A 154 10.95 -5.20 -14.73
N HIS A 155 11.62 -4.39 -15.54
CA HIS A 155 11.88 -3.03 -15.13
C HIS A 155 10.59 -2.23 -15.05
N ALA A 156 10.40 -1.48 -13.98
CA ALA A 156 9.25 -0.60 -13.83
C ALA A 156 9.64 0.72 -13.19
N VAL A 157 9.01 1.79 -13.64
CA VAL A 157 9.24 3.14 -13.14
C VAL A 157 7.95 3.65 -12.51
N CYS A 158 8.00 3.95 -11.22
CA CYS A 158 6.90 4.59 -10.51
C CYS A 158 7.02 6.11 -10.70
N LEU A 159 6.01 6.74 -11.30
CA LEU A 159 5.98 8.17 -11.58
C LEU A 159 4.80 8.83 -10.89
N HIS A 160 5.07 9.94 -10.20
CA HIS A 160 4.00 10.80 -9.73
C HIS A 160 3.43 11.59 -10.93
N THR A 161 2.10 11.62 -11.10
CA THR A 161 1.47 12.27 -12.26
C THR A 161 1.79 13.76 -12.36
N GLY A 162 2.04 14.42 -11.24
CA GLY A 162 2.51 15.81 -11.21
C GLY A 162 3.92 16.01 -11.78
N GLU A 163 4.76 14.97 -11.76
CA GLU A 163 6.14 15.00 -12.26
C GLU A 163 6.27 14.50 -13.71
N TYR A 164 5.25 13.81 -14.21
CA TYR A 164 5.29 13.16 -15.52
C TYR A 164 5.70 14.10 -16.65
N PHE A 165 5.19 15.33 -16.68
CA PHE A 165 5.48 16.32 -17.71
C PHE A 165 6.80 17.07 -17.50
N HIS A 166 7.58 16.73 -16.48
CA HIS A 166 8.87 17.34 -16.17
C HIS A 166 10.08 16.45 -16.56
N GLY A 167 9.95 15.71 -17.66
CA GLY A 167 11.01 14.86 -18.22
C GLY A 167 10.50 13.48 -18.67
N PRO A 168 9.86 12.68 -17.81
CA PRO A 168 9.41 11.33 -18.20
C PRO A 168 8.53 11.27 -19.44
N PHE A 169 7.72 12.29 -19.69
CA PHE A 169 6.88 12.41 -20.87
C PHE A 169 7.68 12.29 -22.19
N GLU A 170 8.88 12.85 -22.24
CA GLU A 170 9.74 12.83 -23.44
C GLU A 170 10.21 11.42 -23.83
N THR A 171 10.15 10.48 -22.91
CA THR A 171 10.55 9.08 -23.12
C THR A 171 9.38 8.17 -23.50
N THR A 172 8.16 8.72 -23.60
CA THR A 172 6.96 7.93 -23.86
C THR A 172 6.66 7.86 -25.36
N ASP A 173 6.28 6.68 -25.80
CA ASP A 173 5.80 6.43 -27.16
C ASP A 173 4.63 5.43 -27.15
N LYS A 174 4.15 5.05 -28.35
CA LYS A 174 3.03 4.11 -28.48
C LYS A 174 3.35 2.67 -28.07
N LYS A 175 4.63 2.35 -27.82
CA LYS A 175 5.08 1.00 -27.47
C LYS A 175 5.28 0.85 -25.98
N LEU A 176 5.58 1.94 -25.27
CA LEU A 176 5.80 1.91 -23.83
C LEU A 176 4.51 1.54 -23.07
N PRO A 177 4.47 0.41 -22.38
CA PRO A 177 3.33 0.06 -21.55
C PRO A 177 3.20 1.02 -20.37
N MET A 178 2.02 1.61 -20.24
CA MET A 178 1.73 2.54 -19.15
C MET A 178 0.46 2.12 -18.40
N ILE A 179 0.52 2.20 -17.09
CA ILE A 179 -0.61 2.01 -16.19
C ILE A 179 -0.83 3.32 -15.45
N LEU A 180 -2.02 3.87 -15.56
CA LEU A 180 -2.44 5.04 -14.80
C LEU A 180 -3.45 4.63 -13.73
N LEU A 181 -3.07 4.79 -12.45
CA LEU A 181 -3.96 4.58 -11.32
C LEU A 181 -4.61 5.92 -10.96
N MET A 182 -5.82 6.12 -11.43
CA MET A 182 -6.54 7.38 -11.19
C MET A 182 -7.06 7.48 -9.76
N SER A 183 -6.70 8.55 -9.08
CA SER A 183 -7.17 8.85 -7.74
C SER A 183 -8.58 9.46 -7.75
N GLU A 184 -9.31 9.25 -6.68
CA GLU A 184 -10.49 10.01 -6.33
C GLU A 184 -10.08 11.26 -5.51
N GLY A 185 -10.81 12.34 -5.60
CA GLY A 185 -10.61 13.52 -4.77
C GLY A 185 -9.55 14.52 -5.29
N ARG A 186 -8.77 15.10 -4.39
CA ARG A 186 -7.95 16.30 -4.66
C ARG A 186 -6.91 16.17 -5.76
N THR A 187 -6.36 14.99 -5.97
CA THR A 187 -5.27 14.78 -6.93
C THR A 187 -5.75 14.25 -8.28
N ARG A 188 -7.05 13.97 -8.43
CA ARG A 188 -7.63 13.45 -9.67
C ARG A 188 -7.30 14.31 -10.90
N ALA A 189 -7.31 15.63 -10.77
CA ALA A 189 -6.99 16.54 -11.87
C ALA A 189 -5.55 16.39 -12.41
N LEU A 190 -4.59 15.94 -11.57
CA LEU A 190 -3.25 15.62 -12.01
C LEU A 190 -3.23 14.34 -12.85
N ASP A 191 -4.01 13.35 -12.44
CA ASP A 191 -4.10 12.07 -13.13
C ASP A 191 -4.79 12.23 -14.49
N GLU A 192 -5.87 13.02 -14.55
CA GLU A 192 -6.62 13.30 -15.79
C GLU A 192 -5.76 14.01 -16.87
N ARG A 193 -4.74 14.76 -16.46
CA ARG A 193 -3.79 15.35 -17.43
C ARG A 193 -2.90 14.31 -18.13
N CYS A 194 -2.80 13.10 -17.59
CA CYS A 194 -1.97 12.03 -18.14
C CYS A 194 -2.76 11.10 -19.07
N LEU A 195 -4.08 11.33 -19.28
CA LEU A 195 -4.91 10.62 -20.26
C LEU A 195 -4.70 11.19 -21.66
#